data_fa1dac7dae3636a13d2ed0fbd579918a
#
_entry.id   fa1dac7dae3636a13d2ed0fbd579918a
#
_cell.length_a   1.000
_cell.length_b   1.000
_cell.length_c   1.000
_cell.angle_alpha   90.00
_cell.angle_beta   90.00
_cell.angle_gamma   90.00
#
_symmetry.space_group_name_H-M   'P 1'
#
loop_
_entity.id
_entity.type
_entity.pdbx_description
1 polymer ?
#
loop_
_entity_poly.entity_id
_entity_poly.type
_entity_poly.pdbx_seq_one_letter_code
_entity_poly.pdbx_strand_id
1 'polypeptide(L)'
;MNSPSWYNGMGHKGAAMTKDQKTVAIGAASGVIIMALLVIFLSKSIAAPLISDTPGDRLGFALPWAAFGALPLFVMLAAVGNARFLGEAIDPTLGKEDQKMIVNGRVADNTLQQFVLFLVGLLGLAVTLPLYRMSIIPAATMTFVFMRIIFWIGYRINPLYRAPGFSSTAYLNLGMLVATVVLWIS
;
A
#
# COMPACT_ATOMS: atom_id res chain seq x y z
N MET A 1 -38.03 -38.19 3.44
CA MET A 1 -36.77 -37.47 3.74
C MET A 1 -36.81 -36.16 2.93
N ASN A 2 -37.20 -35.06 3.57
CA ASN A 2 -37.29 -33.77 2.93
C ASN A 2 -35.91 -33.10 2.93
N SER A 3 -35.38 -32.73 1.76
CA SER A 3 -34.13 -31.96 1.65
C SER A 3 -34.29 -30.56 2.31
N PRO A 4 -33.26 -30.03 2.99
CA PRO A 4 -33.35 -28.75 3.68
C PRO A 4 -33.49 -27.60 2.68
N SER A 5 -34.35 -26.65 2.96
CA SER A 5 -34.75 -25.52 2.11
C SER A 5 -33.64 -24.49 1.76
N TRP A 6 -32.44 -24.61 2.36
CA TRP A 6 -31.31 -23.73 2.07
C TRP A 6 -30.48 -24.11 0.84
N TYR A 7 -30.81 -25.26 0.15
CA TYR A 7 -30.08 -25.73 -1.03
C TYR A 7 -30.52 -25.07 -2.36
N ASN A 8 -31.58 -24.28 -2.36
CA ASN A 8 -32.21 -23.73 -3.58
C ASN A 8 -31.77 -22.30 -3.93
N GLY A 9 -30.58 -21.81 -3.48
CA GLY A 9 -30.14 -20.41 -3.68
C GLY A 9 -28.85 -20.21 -4.49
N MET A 10 -28.21 -21.22 -5.06
CA MET A 10 -26.94 -21.04 -5.79
C MET A 10 -27.11 -21.05 -7.33
N GLY A 11 -28.07 -20.32 -7.82
CA GLY A 11 -28.07 -19.91 -9.22
C GLY A 11 -27.17 -18.69 -9.40
N HIS A 12 -25.88 -18.85 -9.62
CA HIS A 12 -25.02 -17.78 -10.12
C HIS A 12 -25.42 -17.40 -11.55
N LYS A 13 -26.53 -16.66 -11.69
CA LYS A 13 -26.74 -15.80 -12.84
C LYS A 13 -25.68 -14.72 -12.73
N GLY A 14 -24.86 -14.51 -13.74
CA GLY A 14 -23.86 -13.43 -13.81
C GLY A 14 -24.53 -12.08 -13.54
N ALA A 15 -24.63 -11.70 -12.27
CA ALA A 15 -25.24 -10.45 -11.87
C ALA A 15 -24.33 -9.32 -12.36
N ALA A 16 -24.90 -8.36 -13.09
CA ALA A 16 -24.17 -7.16 -13.49
C ALA A 16 -23.58 -6.48 -12.24
N MET A 17 -22.34 -5.99 -12.36
CA MET A 17 -21.65 -5.31 -11.25
C MET A 17 -22.52 -4.19 -10.68
N THR A 18 -22.59 -4.13 -9.36
CA THR A 18 -23.28 -3.02 -8.64
C THR A 18 -22.56 -1.69 -8.89
N LYS A 19 -23.23 -0.58 -8.64
CA LYS A 19 -22.62 0.77 -8.75
C LYS A 19 -21.36 0.89 -7.89
N ASP A 20 -21.39 0.39 -6.67
CA ASP A 20 -20.23 0.42 -5.76
C ASP A 20 -19.07 -0.43 -6.25
N GLN A 21 -19.35 -1.63 -6.78
CA GLN A 21 -18.33 -2.48 -7.39
C GLN A 21 -17.67 -1.82 -8.61
N LYS A 22 -18.44 -1.13 -9.45
CA LYS A 22 -17.91 -0.37 -10.58
C LYS A 22 -17.01 0.78 -10.12
N THR A 23 -17.44 1.53 -9.10
CA THR A 23 -16.65 2.63 -8.52
C THR A 23 -15.30 2.12 -7.99
N VAL A 24 -15.32 1.01 -7.25
CA VAL A 24 -14.10 0.38 -6.72
C VAL A 24 -13.22 -0.14 -7.84
N ALA A 25 -13.78 -0.80 -8.85
CA ALA A 25 -13.02 -1.36 -9.97
C ALA A 25 -12.34 -0.26 -10.81
N ILE A 26 -13.05 0.83 -11.12
CA ILE A 26 -12.48 1.99 -11.83
C ILE A 26 -11.38 2.64 -10.99
N GLY A 27 -11.65 2.86 -9.70
CA GLY A 27 -10.65 3.39 -8.78
C GLY A 27 -9.40 2.51 -8.67
N ALA A 28 -9.58 1.20 -8.61
CA ALA A 28 -8.47 0.26 -8.57
C ALA A 28 -7.63 0.28 -9.86
N ALA A 29 -8.29 0.25 -11.03
CA ALA A 29 -7.60 0.30 -12.31
C ALA A 29 -6.84 1.63 -12.49
N SER A 30 -7.47 2.77 -12.19
CA SER A 30 -6.82 4.07 -12.26
C SER A 30 -5.61 4.16 -11.33
N GLY A 31 -5.72 3.62 -10.11
CA GLY A 31 -4.62 3.58 -9.16
C GLY A 31 -3.42 2.80 -9.67
N VAL A 32 -3.63 1.63 -10.27
CA VAL A 32 -2.54 0.82 -10.86
C VAL A 32 -1.87 1.55 -12.02
N ILE A 33 -2.65 2.19 -12.89
CA ILE A 33 -2.11 2.98 -14.01
C ILE A 33 -1.26 4.14 -13.49
N ILE A 34 -1.78 4.93 -12.54
CA ILE A 34 -1.05 6.07 -11.95
C ILE A 34 0.25 5.57 -11.29
N MET A 35 0.20 4.49 -10.53
CA MET A 35 1.36 3.88 -9.89
C MET A 35 2.44 3.51 -10.93
N ALA A 36 2.05 2.82 -12.00
CA ALA A 36 2.99 2.42 -13.05
C ALA A 36 3.64 3.63 -13.73
N LEU A 37 2.84 4.66 -14.05
CA LEU A 37 3.34 5.90 -14.65
C LEU A 37 4.29 6.64 -13.69
N LEU A 38 3.96 6.72 -12.40
CA LEU A 38 4.83 7.35 -11.40
C LEU A 38 6.17 6.62 -11.25
N VAL A 39 6.15 5.30 -11.11
CA VAL A 39 7.40 4.51 -10.99
C VAL A 39 8.25 4.70 -12.25
N ILE A 40 7.67 4.61 -13.45
CA ILE A 40 8.40 4.78 -14.71
C ILE A 40 8.96 6.20 -14.82
N PHE A 41 8.15 7.21 -14.56
CA PHE A 41 8.57 8.61 -14.63
C PHE A 41 9.69 8.92 -13.65
N LEU A 42 9.49 8.58 -12.37
CA LEU A 42 10.47 8.86 -11.32
C LEU A 42 11.76 8.07 -11.51
N SER A 43 11.70 6.79 -11.89
CA SER A 43 12.91 5.99 -12.12
C SER A 43 13.76 6.50 -13.29
N LYS A 44 13.16 7.16 -14.28
CA LYS A 44 13.88 7.81 -15.38
C LYS A 44 14.39 9.21 -15.02
N SER A 45 13.71 9.89 -14.09
CA SER A 45 14.07 11.26 -13.66
C SER A 45 15.15 11.29 -12.58
N ILE A 46 15.29 10.20 -11.81
CA ILE A 46 16.27 10.09 -10.73
C ILE A 46 17.50 9.36 -11.26
N ALA A 47 18.68 9.97 -11.09
CA ALA A 47 19.92 9.31 -11.46
C ALA A 47 20.18 8.07 -10.60
N ALA A 48 20.77 7.03 -11.20
CA ALA A 48 21.24 5.88 -10.44
C ALA A 48 22.34 6.33 -9.46
N PRO A 49 22.36 5.78 -8.23
CA PRO A 49 23.38 6.17 -7.24
C PRO A 49 24.77 5.70 -7.66
N LEU A 50 25.77 6.50 -7.32
CA LEU A 50 27.18 6.13 -7.47
C LEU A 50 27.63 5.41 -6.19
N ILE A 51 27.34 4.12 -6.11
CA ILE A 51 27.70 3.25 -4.98
C ILE A 51 28.48 2.03 -5.47
N SER A 52 29.21 1.39 -4.57
CA SER A 52 29.88 0.12 -4.87
C SER A 52 28.85 -1.01 -5.01
N ASP A 53 29.24 -2.05 -5.74
CA ASP A 53 28.36 -3.22 -5.99
C ASP A 53 28.47 -4.26 -4.87
N THR A 54 28.46 -3.80 -3.61
CA THR A 54 28.42 -4.69 -2.46
C THR A 54 27.01 -4.73 -1.85
N PRO A 55 26.56 -5.86 -1.28
CA PRO A 55 25.27 -5.93 -0.60
C PRO A 55 25.13 -4.87 0.51
N GLY A 56 26.22 -4.54 1.20
CA GLY A 56 26.24 -3.52 2.25
C GLY A 56 25.93 -2.11 1.72
N ASP A 57 26.59 -1.70 0.63
CA ASP A 57 26.35 -0.37 0.03
C ASP A 57 24.95 -0.26 -0.59
N ARG A 58 24.47 -1.34 -1.21
CA ARG A 58 23.10 -1.41 -1.75
C ARG A 58 22.04 -1.29 -0.67
N LEU A 59 22.18 -2.01 0.44
CA LEU A 59 21.27 -1.90 1.60
C LEU A 59 21.43 -0.53 2.28
N GLY A 60 22.65 -0.02 2.43
CA GLY A 60 22.92 1.31 2.96
C GLY A 60 22.22 2.41 2.16
N PHE A 61 22.15 2.28 0.83
CA PHE A 61 21.36 3.18 -0.02
C PHE A 61 19.85 3.01 0.17
N ALA A 62 19.34 1.79 0.35
CA ALA A 62 17.92 1.52 0.44
C ALA A 62 17.30 1.86 1.80
N LEU A 63 18.06 1.74 2.90
CA LEU A 63 17.55 1.94 4.26
C LEU A 63 16.98 3.35 4.53
N PRO A 64 17.61 4.47 4.11
CA PRO A 64 16.99 5.79 4.25
C PRO A 64 15.66 5.91 3.48
N TRP A 65 15.56 5.27 2.31
CA TRP A 65 14.32 5.22 1.55
C TRP A 65 13.24 4.38 2.25
N ALA A 66 13.63 3.27 2.89
CA ALA A 66 12.71 2.48 3.71
C ALA A 66 12.19 3.30 4.90
N ALA A 67 13.05 4.06 5.57
CA ALA A 67 12.66 4.97 6.65
C ALA A 67 11.70 6.06 6.14
N PHE A 68 11.96 6.66 4.98
CA PHE A 68 11.04 7.60 4.35
C PHE A 68 9.68 6.96 4.03
N GLY A 69 9.68 5.70 3.56
CA GLY A 69 8.47 4.91 3.31
C GLY A 69 7.62 4.64 4.57
N ALA A 70 8.23 4.67 5.77
CA ALA A 70 7.54 4.48 7.04
C ALA A 70 6.77 5.74 7.52
N LEU A 71 7.10 6.93 7.00
CA LEU A 71 6.52 8.19 7.49
C LEU A 71 4.98 8.23 7.41
N PRO A 72 4.31 7.80 6.33
CA PRO A 72 2.85 7.77 6.31
C PRO A 72 2.26 6.94 7.45
N LEU A 73 2.83 5.76 7.74
CA LEU A 73 2.40 4.91 8.83
C LEU A 73 2.54 5.63 10.18
N PHE A 74 3.69 6.24 10.44
CA PHE A 74 3.91 6.99 11.69
C PHE A 74 2.90 8.12 11.86
N VAL A 75 2.65 8.91 10.81
CA VAL A 75 1.68 10.03 10.87
C VAL A 75 0.25 9.51 11.11
N MET A 76 -0.13 8.38 10.51
CA MET A 76 -1.43 7.76 10.71
C MET A 76 -1.61 7.24 12.14
N LEU A 77 -0.58 6.60 12.70
CA LEU A 77 -0.56 6.15 14.10
C LEU A 77 -0.64 7.33 15.07
N ALA A 78 0.12 8.40 14.80
CA ALA A 78 0.07 9.64 15.60
C ALA A 78 -1.32 10.28 15.54
N ALA A 79 -1.98 10.27 14.39
CA ALA A 79 -3.35 10.78 14.24
C ALA A 79 -4.35 9.99 15.10
N VAL A 80 -4.22 8.65 15.18
CA VAL A 80 -5.05 7.82 16.07
C VAL A 80 -4.75 8.11 17.53
N GLY A 81 -3.47 8.15 17.92
CA GLY A 81 -3.06 8.44 19.29
C GLY A 81 -3.53 9.81 19.80
N ASN A 82 -3.35 10.85 18.95
CA ASN A 82 -3.82 12.19 19.29
C ASN A 82 -5.35 12.27 19.42
N ALA A 83 -6.08 11.60 18.52
CA ALA A 83 -7.54 11.58 18.60
C ALA A 83 -8.04 10.91 19.90
N ARG A 84 -7.40 9.81 20.33
CA ARG A 84 -7.71 9.16 21.61
C ARG A 84 -7.38 10.05 22.80
N PHE A 85 -6.21 10.69 22.80
CA PHE A 85 -5.77 11.55 23.89
C PHE A 85 -6.66 12.77 24.09
N LEU A 86 -7.17 13.37 23.00
CA LEU A 86 -8.01 14.56 23.01
C LEU A 86 -9.51 14.25 23.13
N GLY A 87 -9.91 12.97 23.03
CA GLY A 87 -11.31 12.54 23.04
C GLY A 87 -11.67 11.74 24.29
N GLU A 88 -12.87 11.16 24.26
CA GLU A 88 -13.39 10.29 25.35
C GLU A 88 -12.87 8.84 25.26
N ALA A 89 -12.13 8.49 24.18
CA ALA A 89 -11.65 7.15 23.89
C ALA A 89 -10.21 6.92 24.37
N ILE A 90 -9.79 7.60 25.46
CA ILE A 90 -8.45 7.45 26.03
C ILE A 90 -8.20 5.98 26.48
N ASP A 91 -9.25 5.33 26.98
CA ASP A 91 -9.27 3.89 27.23
C ASP A 91 -9.91 3.19 26.02
N PRO A 92 -9.12 2.47 25.18
CA PRO A 92 -9.62 1.84 23.98
C PRO A 92 -10.57 0.66 24.26
N THR A 93 -10.61 0.13 25.50
CA THR A 93 -11.45 -1.01 25.87
C THR A 93 -12.91 -0.61 26.11
N LEU A 94 -13.19 0.67 26.29
CA LEU A 94 -14.53 1.19 26.58
C LEU A 94 -15.40 1.40 25.32
N GLY A 95 -14.86 1.19 24.12
CA GLY A 95 -15.62 1.30 22.86
C GLY A 95 -16.14 2.72 22.54
N LYS A 96 -15.51 3.76 23.09
CA LYS A 96 -15.88 5.18 22.88
C LYS A 96 -15.27 5.82 21.64
N GLU A 97 -14.79 5.03 20.71
CA GLU A 97 -14.18 5.52 19.47
C GLU A 97 -15.25 6.09 18.53
N ASP A 98 -15.03 7.32 18.06
CA ASP A 98 -15.85 7.91 17.01
C ASP A 98 -15.56 7.31 15.63
N GLN A 99 -16.42 7.59 14.66
CA GLN A 99 -16.27 7.07 13.29
C GLN A 99 -14.94 7.50 12.64
N LYS A 100 -14.41 8.68 12.96
CA LYS A 100 -13.13 9.15 12.41
C LYS A 100 -11.95 8.37 12.98
N MET A 101 -11.98 8.06 14.28
CA MET A 101 -10.97 7.21 14.93
C MET A 101 -10.98 5.80 14.34
N ILE A 102 -12.17 5.20 14.16
CA ILE A 102 -12.33 3.87 13.55
C ILE A 102 -11.74 3.86 12.14
N VAL A 103 -12.03 4.87 11.32
CA VAL A 103 -11.47 4.99 9.96
C VAL A 103 -9.95 5.14 10.01
N ASN A 104 -9.41 6.03 10.86
CA ASN A 104 -7.97 6.22 10.99
C ASN A 104 -7.26 4.94 11.49
N GLY A 105 -7.86 4.20 12.43
CA GLY A 105 -7.36 2.90 12.87
C GLY A 105 -7.25 1.89 11.72
N ARG A 106 -8.33 1.72 10.93
CA ARG A 106 -8.33 0.84 9.74
C ARG A 106 -7.30 1.26 8.70
N VAL A 107 -7.10 2.57 8.52
CA VAL A 107 -6.08 3.11 7.61
C VAL A 107 -4.68 2.78 8.11
N ALA A 108 -4.40 2.96 9.40
CA ALA A 108 -3.12 2.64 10.02
C ALA A 108 -2.81 1.14 9.91
N ASP A 109 -3.76 0.26 10.27
CA ASP A 109 -3.62 -1.19 10.19
C ASP A 109 -3.31 -1.67 8.77
N ASN A 110 -4.08 -1.18 7.78
CA ASN A 110 -3.82 -1.52 6.39
C ASN A 110 -2.47 -0.97 5.91
N THR A 111 -2.07 0.23 6.37
CA THR A 111 -0.78 0.81 6.00
C THR A 111 0.37 0.02 6.60
N LEU A 112 0.24 -0.49 7.82
CA LEU A 112 1.23 -1.38 8.42
C LEU A 112 1.42 -2.65 7.58
N GLN A 113 0.33 -3.33 7.21
CA GLN A 113 0.39 -4.52 6.36
C GLN A 113 1.09 -4.24 5.03
N GLN A 114 0.72 -3.15 4.37
CA GLN A 114 1.32 -2.75 3.09
C GLN A 114 2.79 -2.35 3.26
N PHE A 115 3.16 -1.69 4.37
CA PHE A 115 4.54 -1.29 4.63
C PHE A 115 5.46 -2.48 4.90
N VAL A 116 4.99 -3.53 5.58
CA VAL A 116 5.78 -4.75 5.77
C VAL A 116 6.13 -5.40 4.44
N LEU A 117 5.16 -5.54 3.54
CA LEU A 117 5.39 -6.08 2.19
C LEU A 117 6.30 -5.16 1.37
N PHE A 118 6.10 -3.85 1.46
CA PHE A 118 6.93 -2.83 0.83
C PHE A 118 8.39 -2.94 1.29
N LEU A 119 8.63 -3.02 2.60
CA LEU A 119 9.97 -3.09 3.18
C LEU A 119 10.72 -4.34 2.69
N VAL A 120 10.07 -5.50 2.72
CA VAL A 120 10.67 -6.76 2.23
C VAL A 120 10.98 -6.67 0.74
N GLY A 121 10.04 -6.18 -0.07
CA GLY A 121 10.23 -6.00 -1.51
C GLY A 121 11.31 -4.98 -1.84
N LEU A 122 11.37 -3.85 -1.13
CA LEU A 122 12.36 -2.80 -1.34
C LEU A 122 13.79 -3.29 -1.05
N LEU A 123 13.99 -3.94 0.10
CA LEU A 123 15.29 -4.48 0.50
C LEU A 123 15.71 -5.65 -0.40
N GLY A 124 14.76 -6.51 -0.78
CA GLY A 124 14.98 -7.58 -1.75
C GLY A 124 15.44 -7.03 -3.10
N LEU A 125 14.75 -6.02 -3.64
CA LEU A 125 15.16 -5.37 -4.88
C LEU A 125 16.51 -4.68 -4.75
N ALA A 126 16.82 -4.06 -3.61
CA ALA A 126 18.11 -3.38 -3.43
C ALA A 126 19.30 -4.31 -3.65
N VAL A 127 19.20 -5.57 -3.21
CA VAL A 127 20.29 -6.54 -3.36
C VAL A 127 20.29 -7.28 -4.69
N THR A 128 19.16 -7.32 -5.42
CA THR A 128 19.03 -8.11 -6.66
C THR A 128 19.06 -7.27 -7.94
N LEU A 129 18.69 -5.98 -7.88
CA LEU A 129 18.68 -5.10 -9.06
C LEU A 129 20.10 -4.84 -9.60
N PRO A 130 20.28 -4.74 -10.93
CA PRO A 130 21.51 -4.16 -11.49
C PRO A 130 21.70 -2.71 -11.02
N LEU A 131 22.95 -2.27 -10.80
CA LEU A 131 23.26 -0.91 -10.27
C LEU A 131 22.60 0.21 -11.09
N TYR A 132 22.59 0.10 -12.42
CA TYR A 132 22.00 1.11 -13.29
C TYR A 132 20.48 1.25 -13.13
N ARG A 133 19.82 0.31 -12.44
CA ARG A 133 18.38 0.33 -12.13
C ARG A 133 18.07 0.72 -10.69
N MET A 134 19.06 1.04 -9.88
CA MET A 134 18.85 1.37 -8.46
C MET A 134 18.00 2.62 -8.25
N SER A 135 17.79 3.48 -9.27
CA SER A 135 16.82 4.57 -9.24
C SER A 135 15.37 4.09 -9.03
N ILE A 136 15.07 2.80 -9.22
CA ILE A 136 13.77 2.20 -8.89
C ILE A 136 13.49 2.26 -7.38
N ILE A 137 14.50 2.18 -6.51
CA ILE A 137 14.36 2.22 -5.05
C ILE A 137 13.69 3.54 -4.59
N PRO A 138 14.26 4.73 -4.88
CA PRO A 138 13.60 5.99 -4.55
C PRO A 138 12.26 6.17 -5.28
N ALA A 139 12.16 5.75 -6.55
CA ALA A 139 10.93 5.88 -7.33
C ALA A 139 9.76 5.08 -6.72
N ALA A 140 10.02 3.83 -6.33
CA ALA A 140 9.04 2.98 -5.65
C ALA A 140 8.62 3.57 -4.30
N THR A 141 9.60 4.08 -3.53
CA THR A 141 9.33 4.67 -2.21
C THR A 141 8.48 5.93 -2.31
N MET A 142 8.83 6.86 -3.20
CA MET A 142 8.06 8.09 -3.41
C MET A 142 6.64 7.77 -3.88
N THR A 143 6.50 6.80 -4.79
CA THR A 143 5.19 6.31 -5.25
C THR A 143 4.39 5.69 -4.10
N PHE A 144 5.01 4.85 -3.27
CA PHE A 144 4.36 4.25 -2.10
C PHE A 144 3.85 5.32 -1.14
N VAL A 145 4.69 6.26 -0.74
CA VAL A 145 4.34 7.36 0.17
C VAL A 145 3.16 8.17 -0.38
N PHE A 146 3.25 8.61 -1.64
CA PHE A 146 2.20 9.38 -2.29
C PHE A 146 0.87 8.63 -2.32
N MET A 147 0.88 7.36 -2.73
CA MET A 147 -0.34 6.56 -2.84
C MET A 147 -0.91 6.17 -1.48
N ARG A 148 -0.12 6.10 -0.40
CA ARG A 148 -0.63 5.94 0.97
C ARG A 148 -1.35 7.18 1.47
N ILE A 149 -0.90 8.38 1.09
CA ILE A 149 -1.60 9.63 1.38
C ILE A 149 -2.95 9.67 0.63
N ILE A 150 -2.97 9.33 -0.65
CA ILE A 150 -4.20 9.22 -1.46
C ILE A 150 -5.18 8.20 -0.84
N PHE A 151 -4.68 7.04 -0.40
CA PHE A 151 -5.47 6.04 0.31
C PHE A 151 -6.15 6.62 1.56
N TRP A 152 -5.40 7.32 2.40
CA TRP A 152 -5.89 7.91 3.64
C TRP A 152 -6.95 8.98 3.39
N ILE A 153 -6.65 9.93 2.50
CA ILE A 153 -7.59 11.01 2.14
C ILE A 153 -8.87 10.40 1.55
N GLY A 154 -8.74 9.50 0.58
CA GLY A 154 -9.88 8.86 -0.07
C GLY A 154 -10.77 8.12 0.93
N TYR A 155 -10.16 7.35 1.85
CA TYR A 155 -10.91 6.59 2.87
C TYR A 155 -11.69 7.52 3.82
N ARG A 156 -11.14 8.70 4.15
CA ARG A 156 -11.81 9.68 5.03
C ARG A 156 -12.97 10.39 4.34
N ILE A 157 -12.93 10.57 3.02
CA ILE A 157 -14.02 11.18 2.25
C ILE A 157 -15.15 10.17 2.05
N ASN A 158 -14.81 8.98 1.54
CA ASN A 158 -15.75 7.89 1.32
C ASN A 158 -14.97 6.56 1.32
N PRO A 159 -15.44 5.53 2.05
CA PRO A 159 -14.75 4.23 2.10
C PRO A 159 -14.48 3.59 0.72
N LEU A 160 -15.27 3.88 -0.31
CA LEU A 160 -15.07 3.39 -1.67
C LEU A 160 -13.89 4.10 -2.38
N TYR A 161 -13.58 5.34 -2.00
CA TYR A 161 -12.50 6.13 -2.62
C TYR A 161 -11.10 5.75 -2.16
N ARG A 162 -11.00 4.77 -1.25
CA ARG A 162 -9.71 4.16 -0.89
C ARG A 162 -9.08 3.35 -2.03
N ALA A 163 -9.91 2.89 -2.99
CA ALA A 163 -9.52 1.92 -4.01
C ALA A 163 -8.26 2.30 -4.81
N PRO A 164 -8.08 3.54 -5.31
CA PRO A 164 -6.88 3.92 -6.05
C PRO A 164 -5.59 3.76 -5.24
N GLY A 165 -5.56 4.28 -4.01
CA GLY A 165 -4.38 4.21 -3.15
C GLY A 165 -4.10 2.79 -2.65
N PHE A 166 -5.13 2.00 -2.36
CA PHE A 166 -4.98 0.60 -1.95
C PHE A 166 -4.38 -0.26 -3.07
N SER A 167 -5.01 -0.24 -4.24
CA SER A 167 -4.57 -1.08 -5.37
C SER A 167 -3.17 -0.70 -5.85
N SER A 168 -2.85 0.59 -5.94
CA SER A 168 -1.51 1.06 -6.29
C SER A 168 -0.44 0.43 -5.40
N THR A 169 -0.58 0.52 -4.08
CA THR A 169 0.43 -0.02 -3.16
C THR A 169 0.44 -1.53 -3.11
N ALA A 170 -0.71 -2.20 -3.25
CA ALA A 170 -0.79 -3.66 -3.31
C ALA A 170 -0.08 -4.20 -4.55
N TYR A 171 -0.32 -3.63 -5.73
CA TYR A 171 0.34 -4.07 -6.97
C TYR A 171 1.80 -3.61 -7.06
N LEU A 172 2.17 -2.47 -6.47
CA LEU A 172 3.57 -2.07 -6.32
C LEU A 172 4.34 -3.12 -5.50
N ASN A 173 3.80 -3.51 -4.34
CA ASN A 173 4.40 -4.52 -3.48
C ASN A 173 4.50 -5.87 -4.18
N LEU A 174 3.42 -6.32 -4.84
CA LEU A 174 3.44 -7.55 -5.63
C LEU A 174 4.52 -7.50 -6.71
N GLY A 175 4.60 -6.40 -7.45
CA GLY A 175 5.62 -6.21 -8.50
C GLY A 175 7.05 -6.27 -7.95
N MET A 176 7.31 -5.62 -6.81
CA MET A 176 8.63 -5.65 -6.16
C MET A 176 8.99 -7.05 -5.68
N LEU A 177 8.06 -7.76 -5.02
CA LEU A 177 8.30 -9.12 -4.52
C LEU A 177 8.54 -10.10 -5.67
N VAL A 178 7.72 -10.05 -6.71
CA VAL A 178 7.90 -10.91 -7.90
C VAL A 178 9.22 -10.59 -8.60
N ALA A 179 9.55 -9.31 -8.81
CA ALA A 179 10.81 -8.93 -9.43
C ALA A 179 12.02 -9.39 -8.60
N THR A 180 11.97 -9.27 -7.27
CA THR A 180 13.02 -9.79 -6.38
C THR A 180 13.22 -11.28 -6.57
N VAL A 181 12.14 -12.08 -6.57
CA VAL A 181 12.24 -13.54 -6.74
C VAL A 181 12.79 -13.90 -8.13
N VAL A 182 12.28 -13.26 -9.17
CA VAL A 182 12.74 -13.51 -10.55
C VAL A 182 14.21 -13.18 -10.71
N LEU A 183 14.67 -12.02 -10.21
CA LEU A 183 16.08 -11.60 -10.29
C LEU A 183 17.00 -12.45 -9.41
N TRP A 184 16.47 -13.05 -8.34
CA TRP A 184 17.27 -13.91 -7.46
C TRP A 184 17.54 -15.29 -8.07
N ILE A 185 16.61 -15.81 -8.88
CA ILE A 185 16.74 -17.14 -9.51
C ILE A 185 17.33 -17.09 -10.92
N SER A 186 17.51 -15.91 -11.53
CA SER A 186 18.11 -15.72 -12.87
C SER A 186 19.62 -15.59 -12.81
#